data_cc52df77ce3cb2c00a1ade7abdf46209
#
_entry.id   cc52df77ce3cb2c00a1ade7abdf46209
#
_cell.length_a   1.000
_cell.length_b   1.000
_cell.length_c   1.000
_cell.angle_alpha   90.00
_cell.angle_beta   90.00
_cell.angle_gamma   90.00
#
_symmetry.space_group_name_H-M   'P 1'
#
loop_
_entity.id
_entity.type
_entity.pdbx_description
1 polymer ?
#
loop_
_entity_poly.entity_id
_entity_poly.type
_entity_poly.pdbx_seq_one_letter_code
_entity_poly.pdbx_strand_id
1 'polypeptide(L)' 'MEEKRFLTIHDASRLWLIEAEELRRRCAEGRIKGAKQVRGIWLIPQ' A
#
# COMPACT_ATOMS: atom_id res chain seq x y z
N MET A 1 -11.52 -0.41 -20.67
CA MET A 1 -10.22 -0.84 -20.29
C MET A 1 -9.93 -0.58 -18.84
N GLU A 2 -9.48 -1.59 -18.18
CA GLU A 2 -9.25 -1.49 -16.77
C GLU A 2 -7.82 -1.21 -16.48
N GLU A 3 -7.58 -0.30 -15.61
CA GLU A 3 -6.25 -0.01 -15.20
C GLU A 3 -6.09 -0.34 -13.76
N LYS A 4 -5.02 -1.05 -13.47
CA LYS A 4 -4.75 -1.32 -12.09
C LYS A 4 -4.26 -0.07 -11.44
N ARG A 5 -4.89 0.28 -10.36
CA ARG A 5 -4.49 1.46 -9.63
C ARG A 5 -3.77 1.06 -8.37
N PHE A 6 -2.75 1.83 -8.08
CA PHE A 6 -2.00 1.60 -6.87
C PHE A 6 -2.18 2.76 -5.92
N LEU A 7 -2.21 2.45 -4.64
CA LEU A 7 -2.30 3.46 -3.61
C LEU A 7 -0.97 3.57 -2.92
N THR A 8 -0.59 4.78 -2.56
CA THR A 8 0.57 4.94 -1.69
C THR A 8 0.14 4.58 -0.28
N ILE A 9 1.13 4.45 0.61
CA ILE A 9 0.81 4.19 2.02
C ILE A 9 -0.11 5.28 2.55
N HIS A 10 0.17 6.52 2.19
CA HIS A 10 -0.63 7.63 2.68
C HIS A 10 -2.09 7.52 2.22
N ASP A 11 -2.28 7.23 0.95
CA ASP A 11 -3.61 7.11 0.40
C ASP A 11 -4.36 5.94 1.02
N ALA A 12 -3.71 4.80 1.13
CA ALA A 12 -4.34 3.63 1.71
C ALA A 12 -4.69 3.87 3.17
N SER A 13 -3.83 4.58 3.86
CA SER A 13 -4.07 4.89 5.27
C SER A 13 -5.37 5.65 5.43
N ARG A 14 -5.59 6.63 4.57
CA ARG A 14 -6.79 7.44 4.66
C ARG A 14 -8.03 6.67 4.23
N LEU A 15 -7.88 5.88 3.18
CA LEU A 15 -9.02 5.14 2.66
C LEU A 15 -9.48 4.05 3.63
N TRP A 16 -8.53 3.35 4.21
CA TRP A 16 -8.84 2.21 5.07
C TRP A 16 -8.86 2.55 6.55
N LEU A 17 -8.54 3.79 6.89
CA LEU A 17 -8.52 4.24 8.29
C LEU A 17 -7.55 3.42 9.11
N ILE A 18 -6.39 3.14 8.54
CA ILE A 18 -5.33 2.41 9.21
C ILE A 18 -4.12 3.32 9.24
N GLU A 19 -3.41 3.32 10.35
CA GLU A 19 -2.25 4.17 10.48
C GLU A 19 -1.18 3.83 9.46
N ALA A 20 -0.51 4.86 8.95
CA ALA A 20 0.50 4.66 7.92
C ALA A 20 1.60 3.73 8.37
N GLU A 21 2.03 3.83 9.62
CA GLU A 21 3.07 2.96 10.13
C GLU A 21 2.63 1.51 10.16
N GLU A 22 1.39 1.30 10.51
CA GLU A 22 0.86 -0.05 10.53
C GLU A 22 0.85 -0.63 9.13
N LEU A 23 0.42 0.16 8.15
CA LEU A 23 0.41 -0.29 6.77
C LEU A 23 1.82 -0.60 6.28
N ARG A 24 2.76 0.27 6.63
CA ARG A 24 4.13 0.05 6.21
C ARG A 24 4.67 -1.25 6.77
N ARG A 25 4.34 -1.54 8.01
CA ARG A 25 4.78 -2.78 8.63
C ARG A 25 4.16 -3.98 7.93
N ARG A 26 2.87 -3.90 7.62
CA ARG A 26 2.22 -5.00 6.93
C ARG A 26 2.82 -5.23 5.56
N CYS A 27 3.17 -4.16 4.86
CA CYS A 27 3.81 -4.30 3.57
C CYS A 27 5.15 -5.00 3.72
N ALA A 28 5.93 -4.58 4.70
CA ALA A 28 7.25 -5.16 4.91
C ALA A 28 7.17 -6.62 5.30
N GLU A 29 6.10 -7.01 5.96
CA GLU A 29 5.92 -8.39 6.38
C GLU A 29 5.29 -9.24 5.30
N GLY A 30 4.96 -8.65 4.17
CA GLY A 30 4.35 -9.40 3.08
C GLY A 30 2.90 -9.74 3.32
N ARG A 31 2.24 -9.02 4.20
CA ARG A 31 0.85 -9.32 4.52
C ARG A 31 -0.15 -8.71 3.56
N ILE A 32 0.28 -7.73 2.78
CA ILE A 32 -0.60 -7.10 1.82
C ILE A 32 -0.29 -7.68 0.45
N LYS A 33 -1.23 -8.42 -0.06
CA LYS A 33 -1.04 -9.10 -1.32
C LYS A 33 -0.85 -8.11 -2.45
N GLY A 34 0.19 -8.32 -3.23
CA GLY A 34 0.42 -7.49 -4.40
C GLY A 34 1.13 -6.19 -4.14
N ALA A 35 1.42 -5.89 -2.87
CA ALA A 35 2.15 -4.67 -2.56
C ALA A 35 3.58 -4.77 -3.07
N LYS A 36 4.09 -3.67 -3.57
CA LYS A 36 5.47 -3.65 -4.05
C LYS A 36 6.10 -2.34 -3.68
N GLN A 37 7.41 -2.33 -3.63
CA GLN A 37 8.15 -1.14 -3.27
C GLN A 37 8.94 -0.65 -4.46
N VAL A 38 8.79 0.62 -4.80
CA VAL A 38 9.48 1.23 -5.90
C VAL A 38 10.18 2.47 -5.37
N ARG A 39 11.50 2.45 -5.42
CA ARG A 39 12.29 3.59 -4.95
C ARG A 39 11.92 3.98 -3.52
N GLY A 40 11.73 2.99 -2.68
CA GLY A 40 11.41 3.25 -1.29
C GLY A 40 9.95 3.59 -1.01
N ILE A 41 9.14 3.61 -2.04
CA ILE A 41 7.72 3.94 -1.87
C ILE A 41 6.89 2.69 -2.06
N TRP A 42 6.08 2.37 -1.07
CA TRP A 42 5.20 1.23 -1.17
C TRP A 42 3.99 1.55 -2.03
N LEU A 43 3.69 0.66 -2.96
CA LEU A 43 2.50 0.77 -3.79
C LEU A 43 1.60 -0.41 -3.48
N ILE A 44 0.36 -0.10 -3.16
CA ILE A 44 -0.60 -1.12 -2.75
C ILE A 44 -1.69 -1.20 -3.81
N PRO A 45 -1.94 -2.38 -4.36
CA PRO A 45 -2.98 -2.49 -5.37
C PRO A 45 -4.35 -2.23 -4.75
N GLN A 46 -5.13 -1.48 -5.46
CA GLN A 46 -6.44 -1.10 -5.00
C GLN A 46 -7.45 -2.24 -5.11
#